data_3f57f7c3efd779f3e268e730dfefa7ff
#
_entry.id   3f57f7c3efd779f3e268e730dfefa7ff
#
_cell.length_a   1.000
_cell.length_b   1.000
_cell.length_c   1.000
_cell.angle_alpha   90.00
_cell.angle_beta   90.00
_cell.angle_gamma   90.00
#
_symmetry.space_group_name_H-M   'P 1'
#
loop_
_entity.id
_entity.type
_entity.pdbx_description
1 polymer ?
#
loop_
_entity_poly.entity_id
_entity_poly.type
_entity_poly.pdbx_seq_one_letter_code
_entity_poly.pdbx_strand_id
1 'polypeptide(L)'
;MALAAELAPGAARLGIRGTVDMNPGHAFFHRRPDRSVDEADLATRAPKLAEFIATACASYGIANQPVAVGFSNGAIMAAALLMTQPDLLAGAILFRPLLPFSSEPQYRLDGTPVLIVDGAKDTRRSPGDGLQLARQLRHAGAAVTYHLLPVGHAVTAEDSAIGSGWLQVLDL
;
A
#
# COMPACT_ATOMS: atom_id res chain seq x y z
N MET A 1 1.35 -7.44 11.96
CA MET A 1 2.31 -6.77 12.89
C MET A 1 3.74 -7.32 12.75
N ALA A 2 3.95 -8.64 12.49
CA ALA A 2 5.30 -9.21 12.31
C ALA A 2 6.10 -8.51 11.20
N LEU A 3 5.54 -8.40 9.99
CA LEU A 3 6.22 -7.75 8.87
C LEU A 3 6.70 -6.31 9.20
N ALA A 4 5.83 -5.47 9.76
CA ALA A 4 6.23 -4.10 10.12
C ALA A 4 7.33 -4.06 11.21
N ALA A 5 7.40 -5.07 12.08
CA ALA A 5 8.47 -5.20 13.07
C ALA A 5 9.82 -5.57 12.44
N GLU A 6 9.81 -6.35 11.37
CA GLU A 6 11.01 -6.70 10.61
C GLU A 6 11.50 -5.51 9.78
N LEU A 7 10.58 -4.78 9.15
CA LEU A 7 10.91 -3.65 8.29
C LEU A 7 11.50 -2.47 9.09
N ALA A 8 10.92 -2.13 10.25
CA ALA A 8 11.33 -0.99 11.06
C ALA A 8 11.27 -1.35 12.56
N PRO A 9 12.31 -2.02 13.12
CA PRO A 9 12.29 -2.53 14.50
C PRO A 9 12.06 -1.46 15.57
N GLY A 10 12.58 -0.24 15.36
CA GLY A 10 12.50 0.87 16.31
C GLY A 10 11.32 1.82 16.11
N ALA A 11 10.51 1.64 15.06
CA ALA A 11 9.43 2.56 14.73
C ALA A 11 8.16 2.28 15.55
N ALA A 12 7.38 3.34 15.85
CA ALA A 12 6.00 3.22 16.28
C ALA A 12 5.16 2.55 15.18
N ARG A 13 4.24 1.66 15.56
CA ARG A 13 3.47 0.86 14.60
C ARG A 13 1.99 0.85 14.92
N LEU A 14 1.18 1.19 13.92
CA LEU A 14 -0.26 1.07 13.97
C LEU A 14 -0.70 -0.10 13.08
N GLY A 15 -1.17 -1.18 13.68
CA GLY A 15 -1.74 -2.32 12.95
C GLY A 15 -3.23 -2.12 12.73
N ILE A 16 -3.65 -2.01 11.47
CA ILE A 16 -5.04 -1.76 11.11
C ILE A 16 -5.65 -3.03 10.54
N ARG A 17 -6.83 -3.40 11.03
CA ARG A 17 -7.62 -4.50 10.52
C ARG A 17 -8.67 -3.96 9.54
N GLY A 18 -8.80 -4.59 8.37
CA GLY A 18 -9.89 -4.31 7.45
C GLY A 18 -11.27 -4.55 8.09
N THR A 19 -12.27 -3.82 7.63
CA THR A 19 -13.64 -3.83 8.18
C THR A 19 -14.58 -4.81 7.48
N VAL A 20 -14.12 -5.45 6.40
CA VAL A 20 -14.88 -6.48 5.67
C VAL A 20 -14.57 -7.84 6.27
N ASP A 21 -15.60 -8.52 6.77
CA ASP A 21 -15.48 -9.89 7.28
C ASP A 21 -15.39 -10.88 6.12
N MET A 22 -14.41 -11.79 6.14
CA MET A 22 -14.10 -12.70 5.04
C MET A 22 -14.15 -14.19 5.42
N ASN A 23 -14.50 -14.51 6.61
CA ASN A 23 -14.60 -15.85 7.20
C ASN A 23 -13.75 -16.96 6.49
N PRO A 24 -12.47 -17.22 6.85
CA PRO A 24 -11.76 -16.55 7.93
C PRO A 24 -11.06 -15.26 7.45
N GLY A 25 -10.87 -14.31 8.38
CA GLY A 25 -10.05 -13.12 8.18
C GLY A 25 -10.85 -11.88 7.82
N HIS A 26 -10.12 -10.84 7.42
CA HIS A 26 -10.67 -9.52 7.13
C HIS A 26 -10.02 -8.92 5.88
N ALA A 27 -10.77 -8.10 5.16
CA ALA A 27 -10.29 -7.31 4.03
C ALA A 27 -10.61 -5.83 4.24
N PHE A 28 -9.89 -4.95 3.55
CA PHE A 28 -10.16 -3.51 3.58
C PHE A 28 -11.34 -3.13 2.67
N PHE A 29 -11.58 -3.90 1.62
CA PHE A 29 -12.65 -3.68 0.65
C PHE A 29 -13.08 -5.01 0.01
N HIS A 30 -14.26 -5.03 -0.59
CA HIS A 30 -14.76 -6.19 -1.32
C HIS A 30 -14.08 -6.32 -2.68
N ARG A 31 -13.97 -7.55 -3.16
CA ARG A 31 -13.64 -7.86 -4.54
C ARG A 31 -14.87 -8.30 -5.30
N ARG A 32 -14.90 -8.00 -6.59
CA ARG A 32 -15.95 -8.52 -7.48
C ARG A 32 -15.79 -10.04 -7.66
N PRO A 33 -16.82 -10.75 -8.15
CA PRO A 33 -16.75 -12.20 -8.38
C PRO A 33 -15.62 -12.64 -9.32
N ASP A 34 -15.25 -11.80 -10.29
CA ASP A 34 -14.13 -12.00 -11.22
C ASP A 34 -12.75 -11.70 -10.59
N ARG A 35 -12.73 -11.38 -9.30
CA ARG A 35 -11.55 -10.98 -8.51
C ARG A 35 -10.97 -9.61 -8.86
N SER A 36 -11.58 -8.82 -9.72
CA SER A 36 -11.20 -7.42 -9.92
C SER A 36 -11.47 -6.59 -8.67
N VAL A 37 -10.89 -5.41 -8.62
CA VAL A 37 -11.12 -4.44 -7.52
C VAL A 37 -12.55 -3.91 -7.63
N ASP A 38 -13.30 -3.92 -6.52
CA ASP A 38 -14.53 -3.15 -6.42
C ASP A 38 -14.17 -1.69 -6.11
N GLU A 39 -13.97 -0.92 -7.18
CA GLU A 39 -13.53 0.48 -7.08
C GLU A 39 -14.54 1.35 -6.31
N ALA A 40 -15.83 1.06 -6.41
CA ALA A 40 -16.87 1.82 -5.71
C ALA A 40 -16.83 1.57 -4.19
N ASP A 41 -16.69 0.31 -3.78
CA ASP A 41 -16.52 -0.04 -2.35
C ASP A 41 -15.21 0.53 -1.81
N LEU A 42 -14.11 0.43 -2.58
CA LEU A 42 -12.83 0.98 -2.24
C LEU A 42 -12.87 2.50 -2.05
N ALA A 43 -13.49 3.23 -3.00
CA ALA A 43 -13.67 4.68 -2.93
C ALA A 43 -14.50 5.13 -1.72
N THR A 44 -15.47 4.30 -1.29
CA THR A 44 -16.28 4.56 -0.10
C THR A 44 -15.51 4.35 1.20
N ARG A 45 -14.56 3.38 1.22
CA ARG A 45 -13.84 2.98 2.44
C ARG A 45 -12.55 3.75 2.66
N ALA A 46 -11.86 4.14 1.61
CA ALA A 46 -10.58 4.83 1.72
C ALA A 46 -10.66 6.14 2.54
N PRO A 47 -11.66 7.04 2.36
CA PRO A 47 -11.78 8.24 3.20
C PRO A 47 -11.99 7.93 4.69
N LYS A 48 -12.77 6.90 5.01
CA LYS A 48 -13.01 6.48 6.41
C LYS A 48 -11.74 5.96 7.08
N LEU A 49 -10.93 5.23 6.32
CA LEU A 49 -9.63 4.76 6.79
C LEU A 49 -8.66 5.93 6.97
N ALA A 50 -8.67 6.90 6.06
CA ALA A 50 -7.86 8.10 6.17
C ALA A 50 -8.18 8.90 7.45
N GLU A 51 -9.47 9.12 7.71
CA GLU A 51 -9.94 9.78 8.94
C GLU A 51 -9.50 9.02 10.20
N PHE A 52 -9.62 7.69 10.20
CA PHE A 52 -9.14 6.85 11.29
C PHE A 52 -7.63 7.01 11.53
N ILE A 53 -6.82 6.99 10.45
CA ILE A 53 -5.35 7.15 10.55
C ILE A 53 -5.02 8.53 11.11
N ALA A 54 -5.62 9.59 10.58
CA ALA A 54 -5.39 10.96 11.05
C ALA A 54 -5.76 11.12 12.53
N THR A 55 -6.92 10.59 12.95
CA THR A 55 -7.38 10.60 14.33
C THR A 55 -6.44 9.82 15.25
N ALA A 56 -5.97 8.66 14.81
CA ALA A 56 -5.02 7.86 15.59
C ALA A 56 -3.69 8.60 15.76
N CYS A 57 -3.12 9.16 14.69
CA CYS A 57 -1.90 9.95 14.76
C CYS A 57 -2.04 11.11 15.75
N ALA A 58 -3.13 11.87 15.68
CA ALA A 58 -3.41 12.96 16.61
C ALA A 58 -3.53 12.47 18.07
N SER A 59 -4.24 11.35 18.28
CA SER A 59 -4.45 10.78 19.63
C SER A 59 -3.16 10.28 20.29
N TYR A 60 -2.19 9.83 19.50
CA TYR A 60 -0.88 9.37 19.96
C TYR A 60 0.21 10.46 19.91
N GLY A 61 -0.14 11.69 19.53
CA GLY A 61 0.81 12.80 19.43
C GLY A 61 1.85 12.60 18.31
N ILE A 62 1.53 11.86 17.27
CA ILE A 62 2.40 11.64 16.11
C ILE A 62 2.22 12.82 15.15
N ALA A 63 3.23 13.68 15.07
CA ALA A 63 3.20 14.87 14.21
C ALA A 63 3.57 14.58 12.74
N ASN A 64 4.43 13.59 12.53
CA ASN A 64 4.88 13.22 11.18
C ASN A 64 3.85 12.36 10.47
N GLN A 65 3.77 12.51 9.16
CA GLN A 65 2.97 11.63 8.31
C GLN A 65 3.49 10.18 8.40
N PRO A 66 2.62 9.17 8.54
CA PRO A 66 3.07 7.78 8.61
C PRO A 66 3.44 7.22 7.23
N VAL A 67 4.31 6.22 7.23
CA VAL A 67 4.54 5.36 6.04
C VAL A 67 3.58 4.18 6.09
N ALA A 68 2.84 3.97 5.00
CA ALA A 68 1.98 2.80 4.88
C ALA A 68 2.78 1.57 4.44
N VAL A 69 2.50 0.41 5.07
CA VAL A 69 2.98 -0.89 4.61
C VAL A 69 1.79 -1.77 4.31
N GLY A 70 1.62 -2.16 3.07
CA GLY A 70 0.51 -2.98 2.62
C GLY A 70 0.95 -4.24 1.89
N PHE A 71 0.17 -5.32 2.09
CA PHE A 71 0.29 -6.56 1.33
C PHE A 71 -1.03 -6.90 0.67
N SER A 72 -1.00 -7.24 -0.62
CA SER A 72 -2.17 -7.71 -1.40
C SER A 72 -3.36 -6.74 -1.29
N ASN A 73 -4.45 -7.11 -0.62
CA ASN A 73 -5.61 -6.25 -0.39
C ASN A 73 -5.24 -4.96 0.37
N GLY A 74 -4.35 -5.05 1.37
CA GLY A 74 -3.83 -3.90 2.10
C GLY A 74 -2.93 -2.99 1.23
N ALA A 75 -2.18 -3.55 0.28
CA ALA A 75 -1.37 -2.76 -0.65
C ALA A 75 -2.25 -1.95 -1.62
N ILE A 76 -3.37 -2.53 -2.07
CA ILE A 76 -4.34 -1.84 -2.92
C ILE A 76 -5.01 -0.69 -2.15
N MET A 77 -5.38 -0.92 -0.89
CA MET A 77 -5.95 0.13 -0.03
C MET A 77 -4.92 1.25 0.24
N ALA A 78 -3.66 0.92 0.52
CA ALA A 78 -2.60 1.91 0.71
C ALA A 78 -2.36 2.74 -0.57
N ALA A 79 -2.37 2.11 -1.74
CA ALA A 79 -2.32 2.82 -3.02
C ALA A 79 -3.55 3.74 -3.22
N ALA A 80 -4.75 3.29 -2.84
CA ALA A 80 -5.95 4.12 -2.90
C ALA A 80 -5.85 5.34 -1.97
N LEU A 81 -5.27 5.19 -0.77
CA LEU A 81 -5.02 6.31 0.13
C LEU A 81 -4.07 7.34 -0.49
N LEU A 82 -2.96 6.91 -1.09
CA LEU A 82 -2.05 7.82 -1.82
C LEU A 82 -2.79 8.59 -2.91
N MET A 83 -3.69 7.93 -3.64
CA MET A 83 -4.42 8.51 -4.77
C MET A 83 -5.56 9.45 -4.36
N THR A 84 -6.17 9.25 -3.19
CA THR A 84 -7.33 10.01 -2.74
C THR A 84 -7.03 10.98 -1.60
N GLN A 85 -5.90 10.80 -0.92
CA GLN A 85 -5.46 11.58 0.25
C GLN A 85 -3.93 11.77 0.17
N PRO A 86 -3.43 12.53 -0.82
CA PRO A 86 -1.99 12.61 -1.11
C PRO A 86 -1.15 13.17 0.06
N ASP A 87 -1.76 13.97 0.95
CA ASP A 87 -1.08 14.56 2.11
C ASP A 87 -1.17 13.70 3.37
N LEU A 88 -1.74 12.49 3.30
CA LEU A 88 -1.92 11.64 4.47
C LEU A 88 -0.65 10.86 4.82
N LEU A 89 0.08 10.41 3.81
CA LEU A 89 1.19 9.46 3.95
C LEU A 89 2.51 10.08 3.49
N ALA A 90 3.56 9.91 4.29
CA ALA A 90 4.93 10.28 3.90
C ALA A 90 5.50 9.35 2.82
N GLY A 91 4.92 8.17 2.64
CA GLY A 91 5.33 7.19 1.65
C GLY A 91 4.60 5.87 1.80
N ALA A 92 4.91 4.89 0.94
CA ALA A 92 4.31 3.57 1.05
C ALA A 92 5.21 2.44 0.55
N ILE A 93 5.10 1.27 1.20
CA ILE A 93 5.61 -0.02 0.72
C ILE A 93 4.43 -0.88 0.33
N LEU A 94 4.39 -1.30 -0.93
CA LEU A 94 3.28 -2.02 -1.55
C LEU A 94 3.76 -3.39 -2.05
N PHE A 95 3.45 -4.45 -1.30
CA PHE A 95 3.75 -5.82 -1.69
C PHE A 95 2.58 -6.42 -2.47
N ARG A 96 2.81 -6.85 -3.73
CA ARG A 96 1.82 -7.49 -4.61
C ARG A 96 0.54 -6.64 -4.77
N PRO A 97 0.66 -5.34 -5.11
CA PRO A 97 -0.50 -4.46 -5.31
C PRO A 97 -1.26 -4.80 -6.59
N LEU A 98 -2.41 -4.16 -6.74
CA LEU A 98 -3.13 -3.93 -8.00
C LEU A 98 -3.42 -2.45 -8.12
N LEU A 99 -3.74 -2.02 -9.33
CA LEU A 99 -4.28 -0.69 -9.57
C LEU A 99 -5.62 -0.53 -8.82
N PRO A 100 -5.76 0.45 -7.91
CA PRO A 100 -7.00 0.63 -7.16
C PRO A 100 -8.13 1.22 -7.99
N PHE A 101 -7.81 2.11 -8.94
CA PHE A 101 -8.76 2.81 -9.81
C PHE A 101 -8.28 2.79 -11.25
N SER A 102 -9.20 2.54 -12.17
CA SER A 102 -8.92 2.51 -13.62
C SER A 102 -8.88 3.89 -14.26
N SER A 103 -9.42 4.91 -13.59
CA SER A 103 -9.43 6.30 -14.07
C SER A 103 -8.04 6.96 -14.01
N GLU A 104 -7.80 7.93 -14.90
CA GLU A 104 -6.62 8.79 -14.87
C GLU A 104 -6.49 9.53 -13.54
N PRO A 105 -5.26 9.67 -13.00
CA PRO A 105 -5.04 10.33 -11.73
C PRO A 105 -5.35 11.84 -11.82
N GLN A 106 -6.20 12.30 -10.91
CA GLN A 106 -6.47 13.73 -10.70
C GLN A 106 -5.79 14.28 -9.44
N TYR A 107 -4.75 13.59 -8.98
CA TYR A 107 -3.99 13.89 -7.77
C TYR A 107 -2.52 14.07 -8.12
N ARG A 108 -1.79 14.74 -7.23
CA ARG A 108 -0.34 14.89 -7.34
C ARG A 108 0.33 14.31 -6.11
N LEU A 109 1.46 13.67 -6.34
CA LEU A 109 2.25 13.01 -5.29
C LEU A 109 3.65 13.62 -5.12
N ASP A 110 3.93 14.71 -5.78
CA ASP A 110 5.09 15.63 -5.68
C ASP A 110 6.36 15.06 -4.97
N GLY A 111 6.87 13.95 -5.51
CA GLY A 111 8.05 13.26 -4.97
C GLY A 111 7.77 12.24 -3.86
N THR A 112 6.52 12.01 -3.46
CA THR A 112 6.17 11.01 -2.44
C THR A 112 6.85 9.66 -2.75
N PRO A 113 7.69 9.11 -1.85
CA PRO A 113 8.39 7.87 -2.08
C PRO A 113 7.44 6.68 -2.00
N VAL A 114 7.50 5.80 -3.00
CA VAL A 114 6.72 4.56 -3.04
C VAL A 114 7.60 3.39 -3.46
N LEU A 115 7.63 2.34 -2.66
CA LEU A 115 8.23 1.07 -3.01
C LEU A 115 7.14 0.09 -3.44
N ILE A 116 7.30 -0.51 -4.62
CA ILE A 116 6.45 -1.60 -5.10
C ILE A 116 7.32 -2.84 -5.28
N VAL A 117 6.90 -3.96 -4.68
CA VAL A 117 7.57 -5.25 -4.85
C VAL A 117 6.58 -6.29 -5.31
N ASP A 118 6.80 -6.81 -6.53
CA ASP A 118 5.99 -7.82 -7.17
C ASP A 118 6.66 -9.19 -7.21
N GLY A 119 5.85 -10.23 -7.43
CA GLY A 119 6.30 -11.61 -7.63
C GLY A 119 6.07 -12.07 -9.08
N ALA A 120 7.13 -12.41 -9.79
CA ALA A 120 7.04 -12.91 -11.17
C ALA A 120 6.29 -14.25 -11.30
N LYS A 121 6.18 -14.99 -10.18
CA LYS A 121 5.45 -16.28 -10.10
C LYS A 121 4.13 -16.16 -9.33
N ASP A 122 3.63 -14.93 -9.14
CA ASP A 122 2.38 -14.68 -8.42
C ASP A 122 1.17 -15.03 -9.31
N THR A 123 0.50 -16.13 -8.99
CA THR A 123 -0.69 -16.61 -9.71
C THR A 123 -1.98 -15.87 -9.34
N ARG A 124 -1.94 -14.97 -8.35
CA ARG A 124 -3.07 -14.11 -7.95
C ARG A 124 -3.04 -12.74 -8.59
N ARG A 125 -2.01 -12.47 -9.40
CA ARG A 125 -1.77 -11.21 -10.12
C ARG A 125 -1.59 -11.52 -11.61
N SER A 126 -2.00 -10.58 -12.44
CA SER A 126 -1.64 -10.63 -13.86
C SER A 126 -0.24 -10.06 -14.05
N PRO A 127 0.54 -10.61 -14.99
CA PRO A 127 1.85 -10.03 -15.31
C PRO A 127 1.73 -8.54 -15.63
N GLY A 128 2.48 -7.73 -14.90
CA GLY A 128 2.52 -6.28 -15.12
C GLY A 128 1.55 -5.44 -14.30
N ASP A 129 0.69 -6.03 -13.46
CA ASP A 129 -0.25 -5.29 -12.60
C ASP A 129 0.45 -4.21 -11.78
N GLY A 130 1.50 -4.56 -11.02
CA GLY A 130 2.21 -3.58 -10.21
C GLY A 130 3.05 -2.62 -11.04
N LEU A 131 3.53 -3.03 -12.21
CA LEU A 131 4.21 -2.11 -13.13
C LEU A 131 3.24 -1.06 -13.70
N GLN A 132 1.99 -1.43 -13.93
CA GLN A 132 0.95 -0.48 -14.33
C GLN A 132 0.68 0.54 -13.21
N LEU A 133 0.55 0.09 -11.97
CA LEU A 133 0.44 0.97 -10.81
C LEU A 133 1.66 1.89 -10.68
N ALA A 134 2.88 1.35 -10.82
CA ALA A 134 4.11 2.14 -10.77
C ALA A 134 4.14 3.25 -11.82
N ARG A 135 3.69 2.98 -13.04
CA ARG A 135 3.59 3.99 -14.12
C ARG A 135 2.60 5.09 -13.77
N GLN A 136 1.42 4.72 -13.26
CA GLN A 136 0.39 5.69 -12.88
C GLN A 136 0.86 6.58 -11.72
N LEU A 137 1.49 6.02 -10.68
CA LEU A 137 2.02 6.80 -9.56
C LEU A 137 3.15 7.73 -10.00
N ARG A 138 4.07 7.28 -10.88
CA ARG A 138 5.10 8.15 -11.48
C ARG A 138 4.50 9.29 -12.29
N HIS A 139 3.44 9.01 -13.06
CA HIS A 139 2.74 10.04 -13.81
C HIS A 139 2.12 11.10 -12.89
N ALA A 140 1.68 10.71 -11.70
CA ALA A 140 1.20 11.62 -10.66
C ALA A 140 2.34 12.34 -9.89
N GLY A 141 3.61 12.06 -10.18
CA GLY A 141 4.76 12.72 -9.58
C GLY A 141 5.44 11.94 -8.44
N ALA A 142 5.01 10.73 -8.10
CA ALA A 142 5.65 9.92 -7.05
C ALA A 142 7.07 9.46 -7.44
N ALA A 143 7.96 9.38 -6.44
CA ALA A 143 9.28 8.75 -6.57
C ALA A 143 9.15 7.23 -6.37
N VAL A 144 8.86 6.48 -7.45
CA VAL A 144 8.57 5.05 -7.37
C VAL A 144 9.80 4.19 -7.63
N THR A 145 10.15 3.36 -6.65
CA THR A 145 11.06 2.21 -6.76
C THR A 145 10.25 0.95 -7.04
N TYR A 146 10.62 0.16 -8.05
CA TYR A 146 9.90 -1.05 -8.44
C TYR A 146 10.84 -2.24 -8.50
N HIS A 147 10.47 -3.33 -7.84
CA HIS A 147 11.16 -4.63 -7.88
C HIS A 147 10.21 -5.73 -8.35
N LEU A 148 10.73 -6.61 -9.21
CA LEU A 148 10.06 -7.85 -9.63
C LEU A 148 10.93 -9.02 -9.20
N LEU A 149 10.49 -9.78 -8.18
CA LEU A 149 11.22 -10.91 -7.63
C LEU A 149 10.74 -12.24 -8.25
N PRO A 150 11.59 -13.28 -8.35
CA PRO A 150 11.22 -14.58 -8.89
C PRO A 150 10.43 -15.44 -7.88
N VAL A 151 9.48 -14.83 -7.16
CA VAL A 151 8.70 -15.42 -6.06
C VAL A 151 7.20 -15.38 -6.35
N GLY A 152 6.40 -16.09 -5.53
CA GLY A 152 4.94 -16.12 -5.63
C GLY A 152 4.26 -14.97 -4.87
N HIS A 153 2.98 -15.22 -4.45
CA HIS A 153 2.16 -14.20 -3.79
C HIS A 153 2.64 -13.84 -2.39
N ALA A 154 3.10 -14.82 -1.61
CA ALA A 154 3.52 -14.58 -0.22
C ALA A 154 4.71 -13.61 -0.12
N VAL A 155 4.72 -12.82 0.95
CA VAL A 155 5.90 -12.00 1.30
C VAL A 155 7.02 -12.94 1.78
N THR A 156 8.24 -12.68 1.32
CA THR A 156 9.43 -13.47 1.61
C THR A 156 10.45 -12.66 2.42
N ALA A 157 11.51 -13.29 2.89
CA ALA A 157 12.60 -12.59 3.56
C ALA A 157 13.31 -11.57 2.64
N GLU A 158 13.35 -11.84 1.32
CA GLU A 158 13.90 -10.90 0.35
C GLU A 158 13.05 -9.63 0.22
N ASP A 159 11.72 -9.78 0.22
CA ASP A 159 10.80 -8.64 0.27
C ASP A 159 11.04 -7.77 1.52
N SER A 160 11.19 -8.43 2.69
CA SER A 160 11.47 -7.73 3.96
C SER A 160 12.80 -7.00 3.92
N ALA A 161 13.86 -7.63 3.38
CA ALA A 161 15.18 -7.02 3.25
C ALA A 161 15.15 -5.77 2.34
N ILE A 162 14.47 -5.85 1.19
CA ILE A 162 14.28 -4.72 0.26
C ILE A 162 13.51 -3.60 0.96
N GLY A 163 12.40 -3.93 1.62
CA GLY A 163 11.58 -2.94 2.33
C GLY A 163 12.33 -2.25 3.47
N SER A 164 13.08 -3.00 4.27
CA SER A 164 13.90 -2.44 5.35
C SER A 164 15.01 -1.54 4.82
N GLY A 165 15.75 -2.00 3.79
CA GLY A 165 16.79 -1.19 3.15
C GLY A 165 16.23 0.09 2.53
N TRP A 166 15.04 0.02 1.93
CA TRP A 166 14.37 1.19 1.36
C TRP A 166 13.97 2.22 2.44
N LEU A 167 13.44 1.77 3.59
CA LEU A 167 13.11 2.66 4.70
C LEU A 167 14.33 3.36 5.29
N GLN A 168 15.50 2.70 5.33
CA GLN A 168 16.74 3.27 5.89
C GLN A 168 17.31 4.42 5.07
N VAL A 169 16.98 4.51 3.78
CA VAL A 169 17.46 5.58 2.90
C VAL A 169 16.45 6.72 2.74
N LEU A 170 15.27 6.58 3.33
CA LEU A 170 14.29 7.66 3.38
C LEU A 170 14.63 8.61 4.54
N ASP A 171 14.71 9.88 4.23
CA ASP A 171 14.88 10.97 5.20
C ASP A 171 13.49 11.44 5.64
N LEU A 172 12.84 10.65 6.56
CA LEU A 172 11.45 10.81 6.98
C LEU A 172 11.34 11.23 8.45
#